data_af55a5a734f2fbd74a3c82fd25338189
#
_entry.id   af55a5a734f2fbd74a3c82fd25338189
#
_cell.length_a   1.000
_cell.length_b   1.000
_cell.length_c   1.000
_cell.angle_alpha   90.00
_cell.angle_beta   90.00
_cell.angle_gamma   90.00
#
_symmetry.space_group_name_H-M   'P 1'
#
loop_
_entity.id
_entity.type
_entity.pdbx_description
1 polymer ?
#
loop_
_entity_poly.entity_id
_entity_poly.type
_entity_poly.pdbx_seq_one_letter_code
_entity_poly.pdbx_strand_id
1 'polypeptide(L)'
;MAASWSAIALVPAEVVDDPGVTIAWVTSAGAVVGVALRAVGEEVFFRGLLGGVLVRRLGFARGNLLQAAAFVVPHLALLLIGAGLWPIVVIQFAAGYALGWLRHRTGTFVPGAVVHVVANLAAGLAAA
;
A
#
# COMPACT_ATOMS: atom_id res chain seq x y z
N MET A 1 -7.09 4.62 7.73
CA MET A 1 -7.33 5.93 7.09
C MET A 1 -6.34 7.00 7.56
N ALA A 2 -6.13 7.21 8.84
CA ALA A 2 -5.17 8.21 9.35
C ALA A 2 -3.72 8.02 8.84
N ALA A 3 -3.28 6.79 8.59
CA ALA A 3 -1.93 6.51 8.13
C ALA A 3 -1.62 7.00 6.69
N SER A 4 -2.62 6.99 5.80
CA SER A 4 -2.44 7.48 4.43
C SER A 4 -2.38 9.00 4.36
N TRP A 5 -3.18 9.67 5.18
CA TRP A 5 -3.15 11.13 5.32
C TRP A 5 -1.83 11.63 5.92
N SER A 6 -1.33 10.94 6.96
CA SER A 6 -0.02 11.27 7.54
C SER A 6 1.11 11.02 6.56
N ALA A 7 1.00 10.03 5.66
CA ALA A 7 2.02 9.78 4.64
C ALA A 7 2.12 10.94 3.63
N ILE A 8 0.97 11.47 3.16
CA ILE A 8 0.96 12.61 2.21
C ILE A 8 1.40 13.90 2.91
N ALA A 9 0.96 14.13 4.15
CA ALA A 9 1.38 15.28 4.93
C ALA A 9 2.89 15.28 5.29
N LEU A 10 3.55 14.10 5.22
CA LEU A 10 4.99 13.94 5.43
C LEU A 10 5.80 14.04 4.14
N VAL A 11 5.15 14.11 2.96
CA VAL A 11 5.84 14.33 1.70
C VAL A 11 6.15 15.81 1.56
N PRO A 12 7.43 16.21 1.41
CA PRO A 12 7.77 17.60 1.14
C PRO A 12 7.05 18.12 -0.10
N ALA A 13 6.56 19.36 -0.06
CA ALA A 13 5.83 19.97 -1.17
C ALA A 13 6.64 19.95 -2.48
N GLU A 14 7.97 20.12 -2.38
CA GLU A 14 8.88 20.07 -3.53
C GLU A 14 8.86 18.71 -4.25
N VAL A 15 8.53 17.63 -3.54
CA VAL A 15 8.43 16.28 -4.11
C VAL A 15 7.06 16.07 -4.72
N VAL A 16 6.01 16.65 -4.14
CA VAL A 16 4.64 16.57 -4.68
C VAL A 16 4.55 17.34 -6.00
N ASP A 17 5.28 18.44 -6.10
CA ASP A 17 5.32 19.32 -7.28
C ASP A 17 6.31 18.85 -8.35
N ASP A 18 7.09 17.79 -8.09
CA ASP A 18 8.03 17.23 -9.07
C ASP A 18 7.26 16.56 -10.23
N PRO A 19 7.46 16.99 -11.49
CA PRO A 19 6.81 16.38 -12.66
C PRO A 19 7.06 14.88 -12.84
N GLY A 20 8.10 14.34 -12.19
CA GLY A 20 8.42 12.90 -12.18
C GLY A 20 7.60 12.11 -11.15
N VAL A 21 6.94 12.76 -10.21
CA VAL A 21 6.10 12.13 -9.18
C VAL A 21 4.65 12.12 -9.64
N THR A 22 4.23 11.06 -10.28
CA THR A 22 2.80 10.81 -10.50
C THR A 22 2.14 10.31 -9.22
N ILE A 23 1.71 11.23 -8.35
CA ILE A 23 0.64 10.91 -7.43
C ILE A 23 -0.58 10.60 -8.31
N ALA A 24 -1.21 9.45 -8.11
CA ALA A 24 -2.41 9.10 -8.87
C ALA A 24 -3.55 10.02 -8.44
N TRP A 25 -3.60 11.20 -9.05
CA TRP A 25 -4.69 12.17 -8.87
C TRP A 25 -6.00 11.52 -9.29
N VAL A 26 -6.94 11.43 -8.36
CA VAL A 26 -8.26 10.85 -8.62
C VAL A 26 -9.13 11.92 -9.29
N THR A 27 -8.71 12.33 -10.49
CA THR A 27 -9.37 13.42 -11.25
C THR A 27 -10.34 12.93 -12.31
N SER A 28 -10.43 11.61 -12.53
CA SER A 28 -11.32 11.02 -13.53
C SER A 28 -11.84 9.64 -13.10
N ALA A 29 -12.93 9.20 -13.68
CA ALA A 29 -13.46 7.85 -13.47
C ALA A 29 -12.44 6.76 -13.84
N GLY A 30 -11.66 6.98 -14.90
CA GLY A 30 -10.56 6.07 -15.27
C GLY A 30 -9.47 5.96 -14.22
N ALA A 31 -9.09 7.09 -13.60
CA ALA A 31 -8.12 7.11 -12.49
C ALA A 31 -8.65 6.35 -11.26
N VAL A 32 -9.91 6.54 -10.90
CA VAL A 32 -10.57 5.79 -9.80
C VAL A 32 -10.49 4.27 -10.05
N VAL A 33 -10.88 3.83 -11.26
CA VAL A 33 -10.84 2.42 -11.64
C VAL A 33 -9.40 1.89 -11.63
N GLY A 34 -8.45 2.65 -12.18
CA GLY A 34 -7.02 2.27 -12.18
C GLY A 34 -6.45 2.08 -10.78
N VAL A 35 -6.72 3.02 -9.87
CA VAL A 35 -6.30 2.93 -8.45
C VAL A 35 -6.93 1.72 -7.77
N ALA A 36 -8.23 1.47 -7.99
CA ALA A 36 -8.92 0.33 -7.41
C ALA A 36 -8.37 -1.00 -7.93
N LEU A 37 -8.19 -1.16 -9.25
CA LEU A 37 -7.65 -2.37 -9.85
C LEU A 37 -6.23 -2.66 -9.39
N ARG A 38 -5.38 -1.63 -9.26
CA ARG A 38 -4.02 -1.78 -8.74
C ARG A 38 -4.05 -2.28 -7.30
N ALA A 39 -4.82 -1.64 -6.42
CA ALA A 39 -4.90 -2.03 -5.02
C ALA A 39 -5.44 -3.46 -4.85
N VAL A 40 -6.46 -3.85 -5.61
CA VAL A 40 -6.97 -5.23 -5.63
C VAL A 40 -5.91 -6.21 -6.14
N GLY A 41 -5.21 -5.89 -7.21
CA GLY A 41 -4.12 -6.71 -7.76
C GLY A 41 -2.99 -6.93 -6.74
N GLU A 42 -2.60 -5.89 -6.02
CA GLU A 42 -1.62 -5.98 -4.93
C GLU A 42 -2.11 -6.91 -3.81
N GLU A 43 -3.38 -6.81 -3.39
CA GLU A 43 -3.93 -7.70 -2.36
C GLU A 43 -4.02 -9.16 -2.82
N VAL A 44 -4.43 -9.40 -4.06
CA VAL A 44 -4.44 -10.76 -4.64
C VAL A 44 -3.03 -11.35 -4.61
N PHE A 45 -2.03 -10.59 -5.06
CA PHE A 45 -0.65 -11.07 -5.12
C PHE A 45 -0.04 -11.23 -3.73
N PHE A 46 -0.01 -10.15 -2.93
CA PHE A 46 0.71 -10.16 -1.65
C PHE A 46 -0.03 -10.93 -0.55
N ARG A 47 -1.35 -10.78 -0.42
CA ARG A 47 -2.14 -11.42 0.63
C ARG A 47 -2.75 -12.74 0.19
N GLY A 48 -3.22 -12.79 -1.06
CA GLY A 48 -3.79 -14.01 -1.64
C GLY A 48 -2.73 -15.09 -1.89
N LEU A 49 -1.80 -14.80 -2.78
CA LEU A 49 -0.81 -15.79 -3.25
C LEU A 49 0.39 -15.88 -2.31
N LEU A 50 1.23 -14.85 -2.26
CA LEU A 50 2.49 -14.87 -1.52
C LEU A 50 2.27 -15.11 -0.02
N GLY A 51 1.43 -14.28 0.60
CA GLY A 51 1.10 -14.39 2.02
C GLY A 51 0.43 -15.72 2.36
N GLY A 52 -0.43 -16.21 1.46
CA GLY A 52 -1.03 -17.54 1.60
C GLY A 52 0.00 -18.66 1.67
N VAL A 53 1.00 -18.64 0.80
CA VAL A 53 2.09 -19.64 0.78
C VAL A 53 2.98 -19.49 2.02
N LEU A 54 3.42 -18.26 2.31
CA LEU A 54 4.35 -18.00 3.42
C LEU A 54 3.73 -18.36 4.77
N VAL A 55 2.47 -17.99 5.03
CA VAL A 55 1.78 -18.32 6.29
C VAL A 55 1.57 -19.82 6.44
N ARG A 56 1.23 -20.54 5.37
CA ARG A 56 1.10 -22.00 5.44
C ARG A 56 2.42 -22.70 5.74
N ARG A 57 3.55 -22.20 5.23
CA ARG A 57 4.87 -22.84 5.40
C ARG A 57 5.59 -22.43 6.68
N LEU A 58 5.42 -21.19 7.13
CA LEU A 58 6.25 -20.60 8.19
C LEU A 58 5.45 -20.21 9.44
N GLY A 59 4.12 -20.44 9.42
CA GLY A 59 3.21 -19.92 10.44
C GLY A 59 2.92 -18.44 10.25
N PHE A 60 1.91 -17.94 10.99
CA PHE A 60 1.40 -16.58 10.81
C PHE A 60 2.48 -15.51 11.05
N ALA A 61 3.17 -15.56 12.19
CA ALA A 61 4.08 -14.48 12.59
C ALA A 61 5.20 -14.24 11.54
N ARG A 62 5.91 -15.31 11.16
CA ARG A 62 7.00 -15.23 10.18
C ARG A 62 6.48 -14.99 8.77
N GLY A 63 5.42 -15.70 8.39
CA GLY A 63 4.83 -15.58 7.05
C GLY A 63 4.27 -14.19 6.79
N ASN A 64 3.60 -13.60 7.78
CA ASN A 64 3.06 -12.25 7.67
C ASN A 64 4.15 -11.18 7.66
N LEU A 65 5.19 -11.35 8.47
CA LEU A 65 6.36 -10.45 8.48
C LEU A 65 7.05 -10.44 7.10
N LEU A 66 7.31 -11.62 6.53
CA LEU A 66 7.98 -11.74 5.23
C LEU A 66 7.12 -11.21 4.08
N GLN A 67 5.79 -11.44 4.09
CA GLN A 67 4.93 -10.84 3.07
C GLN A 67 4.86 -9.32 3.18
N ALA A 68 4.86 -8.75 4.40
CA ALA A 68 4.90 -7.31 4.61
C ALA A 68 6.24 -6.72 4.13
N ALA A 69 7.36 -7.39 4.38
CA ALA A 69 8.66 -7.01 3.86
C ALA A 69 8.69 -7.05 2.32
N ALA A 70 8.16 -8.12 1.71
CA ALA A 70 8.05 -8.24 0.26
C ALA A 70 7.16 -7.14 -0.35
N PHE A 71 6.08 -6.76 0.34
CA PHE A 71 5.21 -5.66 -0.08
C PHE A 71 5.93 -4.31 -0.15
N VAL A 72 6.93 -4.10 0.69
CA VAL A 72 7.73 -2.87 0.69
C VAL A 72 8.66 -2.78 -0.51
N VAL A 73 9.13 -3.91 -1.07
CA VAL A 73 10.15 -3.93 -2.12
C VAL A 73 9.84 -2.98 -3.29
N PRO A 74 8.65 -3.02 -3.92
CA PRO A 74 8.34 -2.08 -5.00
C PRO A 74 8.28 -0.62 -4.52
N HIS A 75 7.98 -0.38 -3.23
CA HIS A 75 7.91 0.97 -2.66
C HIS A 75 9.29 1.57 -2.34
N LEU A 76 10.35 0.74 -2.29
CA LEU A 76 11.72 1.23 -2.15
C LEU A 76 12.15 2.11 -3.34
N ALA A 77 11.51 1.94 -4.51
CA ALA A 77 11.74 2.82 -5.66
C ALA A 77 11.44 4.30 -5.36
N LEU A 78 10.58 4.61 -4.38
CA LEU A 78 10.31 5.97 -3.92
C LEU A 78 11.57 6.66 -3.38
N LEU A 79 12.49 5.88 -2.77
CA LEU A 79 13.75 6.43 -2.23
C LEU A 79 14.72 6.86 -3.35
N LEU A 80 14.53 6.38 -4.58
CA LEU A 80 15.28 6.85 -5.75
C LEU A 80 14.81 8.22 -6.20
N ILE A 81 13.56 8.59 -5.90
CA ILE A 81 12.98 9.92 -6.19
C ILE A 81 13.46 10.90 -5.13
N GLY A 82 13.42 10.52 -3.86
CA GLY A 82 13.90 11.36 -2.77
C GLY A 82 14.07 10.59 -1.47
N ALA A 83 15.24 10.72 -0.84
CA ALA A 83 15.53 10.05 0.44
C ALA A 83 14.56 10.47 1.56
N GLY A 84 13.97 11.68 1.49
CA GLY A 84 12.95 12.17 2.43
C GLY A 84 11.64 11.38 2.41
N LEU A 85 11.41 10.50 1.43
CA LEU A 85 10.22 9.66 1.31
C LEU A 85 10.28 8.38 2.19
N TRP A 86 11.33 8.16 2.97
CA TRP A 86 11.47 6.99 3.85
C TRP A 86 10.27 6.77 4.80
N PRO A 87 9.56 7.81 5.33
CA PRO A 87 8.40 7.57 6.19
C PRO A 87 7.28 6.82 5.47
N ILE A 88 7.11 7.07 4.16
CA ILE A 88 6.12 6.34 3.35
C ILE A 88 6.45 4.85 3.31
N VAL A 89 7.73 4.51 3.16
CA VAL A 89 8.20 3.11 3.15
C VAL A 89 7.87 2.40 4.46
N VAL A 90 8.06 3.07 5.60
CA VAL A 90 7.70 2.54 6.92
C VAL A 90 6.19 2.35 7.05
N ILE A 91 5.40 3.31 6.58
CA ILE A 91 3.93 3.23 6.59
C ILE A 91 3.46 2.07 5.69
N GLN A 92 4.06 1.87 4.54
CA GLN A 92 3.74 0.75 3.64
C GLN A 92 4.05 -0.60 4.30
N PHE A 93 5.14 -0.71 5.07
CA PHE A 93 5.42 -1.91 5.84
C PHE A 93 4.34 -2.17 6.89
N ALA A 94 3.98 -1.15 7.69
CA ALA A 94 2.95 -1.26 8.73
C ALA A 94 1.58 -1.61 8.13
N ALA A 95 1.21 -0.97 7.02
CA ALA A 95 -0.01 -1.28 6.26
C ALA A 95 0.02 -2.71 5.73
N GLY A 96 1.16 -3.12 5.15
CA GLY A 96 1.40 -4.48 4.67
C GLY A 96 1.17 -5.53 5.74
N TYR A 97 1.70 -5.29 6.94
CA TYR A 97 1.53 -6.18 8.08
C TYR A 97 0.08 -6.21 8.59
N ALA A 98 -0.57 -5.05 8.71
CA ALA A 98 -1.96 -4.92 9.18
C ALA A 98 -2.95 -5.61 8.22
N LEU A 99 -2.79 -5.43 6.91
CA LEU A 99 -3.63 -6.07 5.89
C LEU A 99 -3.44 -7.60 5.88
N GLY A 100 -2.21 -8.07 6.09
CA GLY A 100 -1.95 -9.51 6.24
C GLY A 100 -2.55 -10.09 7.53
N TRP A 101 -2.54 -9.33 8.62
CA TRP A 101 -3.23 -9.69 9.85
C TRP A 101 -4.75 -9.73 9.64
N LEU A 102 -5.32 -8.74 8.95
CA LEU A 102 -6.75 -8.70 8.62
C LEU A 102 -7.16 -9.93 7.81
N ARG A 103 -6.36 -10.29 6.78
CA ARG A 103 -6.56 -11.53 6.03
C ARG A 103 -6.55 -12.77 6.92
N HIS A 104 -5.61 -12.86 7.87
CA HIS A 104 -5.54 -13.99 8.79
C HIS A 104 -6.78 -14.09 9.68
N ARG A 105 -7.30 -12.96 10.15
CA ARG A 105 -8.49 -12.89 11.00
C ARG A 105 -9.79 -13.19 10.25
N THR A 106 -9.89 -12.82 8.99
CA THR A 106 -11.11 -12.95 8.18
C THR A 106 -11.10 -14.17 7.26
N GLY A 107 -9.96 -14.84 7.10
CA GLY A 107 -9.79 -15.98 6.19
C GLY A 107 -9.72 -15.61 4.71
N THR A 108 -9.90 -14.34 4.34
CA THR A 108 -9.90 -13.84 2.96
C THR A 108 -9.18 -12.50 2.84
N PHE A 109 -8.66 -12.17 1.65
CA PHE A 109 -8.04 -10.87 1.39
C PHE A 109 -9.06 -9.76 1.07
N VAL A 110 -10.33 -10.09 0.84
CA VAL A 110 -11.37 -9.14 0.38
C VAL A 110 -11.52 -7.93 1.29
N PRO A 111 -11.67 -8.06 2.64
CA PRO A 111 -11.74 -6.88 3.50
C PRO A 111 -10.48 -6.01 3.43
N GLY A 112 -9.31 -6.63 3.29
CA GLY A 112 -8.05 -5.93 3.08
C GLY A 112 -8.05 -5.13 1.77
N ALA A 113 -8.53 -5.71 0.68
CA ALA A 113 -8.66 -5.05 -0.61
C ALA A 113 -9.59 -3.82 -0.54
N VAL A 114 -10.73 -3.93 0.15
CA VAL A 114 -11.63 -2.79 0.36
C VAL A 114 -10.94 -1.67 1.13
N VAL A 115 -10.29 -1.99 2.24
CA VAL A 115 -9.54 -1.00 3.04
C VAL A 115 -8.44 -0.35 2.22
N HIS A 116 -7.68 -1.14 1.44
CA HIS A 116 -6.59 -0.64 0.61
C HIS A 116 -7.08 0.29 -0.50
N VAL A 117 -8.14 -0.10 -1.22
CA VAL A 117 -8.77 0.75 -2.24
C VAL A 117 -9.24 2.08 -1.63
N VAL A 118 -9.99 2.03 -0.54
CA VAL A 118 -10.50 3.25 0.13
C VAL A 118 -9.35 4.14 0.60
N ALA A 119 -8.30 3.56 1.17
CA ALA A 119 -7.12 4.31 1.61
C ALA A 119 -6.42 5.02 0.45
N ASN A 120 -6.21 4.32 -0.69
CA ASN A 120 -5.56 4.89 -1.85
C ASN A 120 -6.41 5.97 -2.54
N LEU A 121 -7.74 5.77 -2.64
CA LEU A 121 -8.65 6.79 -3.16
C LEU A 121 -8.69 8.02 -2.26
N ALA A 122 -8.76 7.84 -0.94
CA ALA A 122 -8.73 8.95 0.01
C ALA A 122 -7.41 9.73 -0.07
N ALA A 123 -6.28 9.03 -0.24
CA ALA A 123 -4.98 9.65 -0.43
C ALA A 123 -4.92 10.46 -1.73
N GLY A 124 -5.41 9.90 -2.84
CA GLY A 124 -5.45 10.58 -4.14
C GLY A 124 -6.38 11.80 -4.17
N LEU A 125 -7.51 11.76 -3.43
CA LEU A 125 -8.41 12.90 -3.29
C LEU A 125 -7.82 14.02 -2.40
N ALA A 126 -7.04 13.65 -1.39
CA ALA A 126 -6.41 14.63 -0.50
C ALA A 126 -5.25 15.37 -1.15
N ALA A 127 -4.67 14.78 -2.19
CA ALA A 127 -3.58 15.36 -2.96
C ALA A 127 -4.08 16.19 -4.17
N ALA A 128 -5.38 16.11 -4.52
CA ALA A 128 -6.01 16.88 -5.60
C ALA A 128 -6.45 18.27 -5.14
#